data_d9c69abcdd340ccd79758e7584f08e40
#
_entry.id   d9c69abcdd340ccd79758e7584f08e40
#
_cell.length_a   1.000
_cell.length_b   1.000
_cell.length_c   1.000
_cell.angle_alpha   90.00
_cell.angle_beta   90.00
_cell.angle_gamma   90.00
#
_symmetry.space_group_name_H-M   'P 1'
#
loop_
_entity.id
_entity.type
_entity.pdbx_description
1 polymer ?
#
loop_
_entity_poly.entity_id
_entity_poly.type
_entity_poly.pdbx_seq_one_letter_code
_entity_poly.pdbx_strand_id
1 'polypeptide(L)'
;NETNDTLVGPFSGYQNNTAYTESFCLTPDCYTVWMHDSYGDGWQGGELTIADSVGSIIFSGLVPNPPGDTQSSPLSITEGCPIPGCMNPAAFNYNPEANVDDGNCMRQSDNVSLFSSWTDNTLPITGFNGSFNDVEGLLMNGREYAIIGSTLGTHIIDVSQPESGVEVHFLPGADGGSFVTHRDYHIDGHLLFAVCDQGSSSLQIFDLSNLPGQVTTLYDSNEFCITAHNVFVD
;
A
#
# COMPACT_ATOMS: atom_id res chain seq x y z
N ASN A 1 12.34 -11.02 -22.34
CA ASN A 1 13.74 -11.15 -21.98
C ASN A 1 14.23 -9.85 -21.33
N GLU A 2 15.48 -9.78 -20.89
CA GLU A 2 16.08 -8.60 -20.22
C GLU A 2 16.09 -7.32 -21.07
N THR A 3 15.89 -7.41 -22.39
CA THR A 3 15.84 -6.26 -23.30
C THR A 3 14.47 -5.63 -23.44
N ASN A 4 13.43 -6.17 -22.78
CA ASN A 4 12.02 -5.75 -22.92
C ASN A 4 11.46 -5.80 -24.35
N ASP A 5 12.07 -6.61 -25.23
CA ASP A 5 11.57 -6.77 -26.58
C ASP A 5 10.36 -7.73 -26.61
N THR A 6 9.34 -7.40 -27.38
CA THR A 6 8.24 -8.31 -27.66
C THR A 6 8.72 -9.38 -28.62
N LEU A 7 8.79 -10.63 -28.15
CA LEU A 7 9.27 -11.76 -28.96
C LEU A 7 8.13 -12.46 -29.71
N VAL A 8 6.94 -12.48 -29.12
CA VAL A 8 5.76 -13.14 -29.67
C VAL A 8 4.55 -12.25 -29.43
N GLY A 9 3.72 -12.05 -30.44
CA GLY A 9 2.57 -11.15 -30.40
C GLY A 9 2.89 -9.73 -30.88
N PRO A 10 2.03 -8.73 -30.64
CA PRO A 10 0.76 -8.89 -29.94
C PRO A 10 -0.27 -9.69 -30.73
N PHE A 11 -1.02 -10.52 -30.06
CA PHE A 11 -2.18 -11.22 -30.61
C PHE A 11 -3.44 -10.40 -30.31
N SER A 12 -4.27 -10.16 -31.33
CA SER A 12 -5.48 -9.33 -31.21
C SER A 12 -6.54 -9.74 -32.25
N GLY A 13 -7.73 -9.13 -32.13
CA GLY A 13 -8.81 -9.37 -33.07
C GLY A 13 -9.57 -10.65 -32.82
N TYR A 14 -9.42 -11.26 -31.65
CA TYR A 14 -10.15 -12.45 -31.23
C TYR A 14 -11.63 -12.16 -31.01
N GLN A 15 -12.48 -13.13 -31.36
CA GLN A 15 -13.94 -13.03 -31.17
C GLN A 15 -14.35 -13.68 -29.85
N ASN A 16 -15.40 -13.15 -29.24
CA ASN A 16 -15.97 -13.70 -28.02
C ASN A 16 -16.41 -15.16 -28.19
N ASN A 17 -16.26 -15.94 -27.13
CA ASN A 17 -16.63 -17.34 -27.04
C ASN A 17 -15.97 -18.25 -28.12
N THR A 18 -14.78 -17.86 -28.60
CA THR A 18 -14.03 -18.62 -29.61
C THR A 18 -12.64 -18.94 -29.05
N ALA A 19 -12.25 -20.21 -29.13
CA ALA A 19 -10.90 -20.63 -28.78
C ALA A 19 -9.97 -20.42 -29.98
N TYR A 20 -8.81 -19.85 -29.70
CA TYR A 20 -7.73 -19.65 -30.68
C TYR A 20 -6.48 -20.37 -30.19
N THR A 21 -5.69 -20.85 -31.11
CA THR A 21 -4.42 -21.51 -30.79
C THR A 21 -3.33 -20.96 -31.70
N GLU A 22 -2.25 -20.48 -31.07
CA GLU A 22 -1.05 -20.05 -31.73
C GLU A 22 0.12 -20.92 -31.29
N SER A 23 1.09 -21.14 -32.17
CA SER A 23 2.27 -21.95 -31.88
C SER A 23 3.52 -21.16 -32.19
N PHE A 24 4.46 -21.17 -31.28
CA PHE A 24 5.73 -20.45 -31.40
C PHE A 24 6.85 -21.22 -30.70
N CYS A 25 8.09 -20.91 -31.04
CA CYS A 25 9.26 -21.48 -30.40
C CYS A 25 9.98 -20.41 -29.57
N LEU A 26 10.24 -20.74 -28.30
CA LEU A 26 11.06 -19.93 -27.41
C LEU A 26 12.30 -20.73 -27.00
N THR A 27 13.44 -20.03 -26.87
CA THR A 27 14.62 -20.60 -26.26
C THR A 27 14.43 -20.73 -24.74
N PRO A 28 15.12 -21.66 -24.07
CA PRO A 28 15.12 -21.70 -22.61
C PRO A 28 15.56 -20.36 -22.01
N ASP A 29 14.65 -19.70 -21.30
CA ASP A 29 14.89 -18.39 -20.65
C ASP A 29 13.68 -18.03 -19.78
N CYS A 30 13.75 -16.87 -19.11
CA CYS A 30 12.65 -16.25 -18.40
C CYS A 30 11.97 -15.19 -19.25
N TYR A 31 10.66 -15.26 -19.30
CA TYR A 31 9.81 -14.37 -20.09
C TYR A 31 8.78 -13.70 -19.22
N THR A 32 8.21 -12.62 -19.70
CA THR A 32 7.03 -12.02 -19.09
C THR A 32 5.85 -12.16 -20.06
N VAL A 33 4.77 -12.73 -19.58
CA VAL A 33 3.49 -12.78 -20.31
C VAL A 33 2.71 -11.52 -19.97
N TRP A 34 2.37 -10.74 -20.99
CA TRP A 34 1.53 -9.54 -20.85
C TRP A 34 0.14 -9.85 -21.39
N MET A 35 -0.87 -9.70 -20.55
CA MET A 35 -2.27 -9.83 -20.88
C MET A 35 -2.92 -8.46 -20.77
N HIS A 36 -3.49 -7.97 -21.86
CA HIS A 36 -4.07 -6.63 -21.93
C HIS A 36 -5.54 -6.69 -22.30
N ASP A 37 -6.33 -5.90 -21.59
CA ASP A 37 -7.72 -5.63 -21.91
C ASP A 37 -7.88 -4.17 -22.34
N SER A 38 -8.29 -3.95 -23.59
CA SER A 38 -8.42 -2.62 -24.18
C SER A 38 -9.63 -1.83 -23.69
N TYR A 39 -10.60 -2.50 -23.09
CA TYR A 39 -11.81 -1.87 -22.55
C TYR A 39 -11.71 -1.60 -21.04
N GLY A 40 -10.78 -2.29 -20.35
CA GLY A 40 -10.60 -2.15 -18.92
C GLY A 40 -11.68 -2.82 -18.07
N ASP A 41 -12.49 -3.71 -18.66
CA ASP A 41 -13.56 -4.42 -17.97
C ASP A 41 -13.27 -5.92 -17.73
N GLY A 42 -12.03 -6.33 -18.00
CA GLY A 42 -11.55 -7.70 -17.86
C GLY A 42 -11.94 -8.61 -19.01
N TRP A 43 -11.41 -9.82 -19.02
CA TRP A 43 -11.63 -10.75 -20.12
C TRP A 43 -12.95 -11.54 -20.04
N GLN A 44 -13.88 -11.15 -19.16
CA GLN A 44 -15.24 -11.71 -19.05
C GLN A 44 -15.28 -13.26 -18.96
N GLY A 45 -14.26 -13.86 -18.33
CA GLY A 45 -14.08 -15.30 -18.21
C GLY A 45 -13.22 -15.92 -19.31
N GLY A 46 -12.63 -15.11 -20.19
CA GLY A 46 -11.57 -15.56 -21.09
C GLY A 46 -10.30 -15.92 -20.33
N GLU A 47 -9.57 -16.93 -20.81
CA GLU A 47 -8.34 -17.43 -20.18
C GLU A 47 -7.26 -17.62 -21.24
N LEU A 48 -6.02 -17.23 -20.91
CA LEU A 48 -4.83 -17.59 -21.67
C LEU A 48 -4.17 -18.81 -21.04
N THR A 49 -3.94 -19.84 -21.83
CA THR A 49 -3.19 -21.01 -21.40
C THR A 49 -1.98 -21.19 -22.32
N ILE A 50 -0.79 -21.39 -21.75
CA ILE A 50 0.41 -21.76 -22.49
C ILE A 50 0.81 -23.18 -22.11
N ALA A 51 1.00 -24.05 -23.10
CA ALA A 51 1.44 -25.40 -22.89
C ALA A 51 2.77 -25.66 -23.61
N ASP A 52 3.54 -26.60 -23.09
CA ASP A 52 4.76 -27.10 -23.73
C ASP A 52 4.44 -28.00 -24.95
N SER A 53 5.47 -28.49 -25.63
CA SER A 53 5.33 -29.33 -26.81
C SER A 53 4.72 -30.71 -26.54
N VAL A 54 4.58 -31.12 -25.29
CA VAL A 54 3.92 -32.37 -24.87
C VAL A 54 2.52 -32.14 -24.32
N GLY A 55 2.06 -30.87 -24.28
CA GLY A 55 0.72 -30.48 -23.83
C GLY A 55 0.61 -30.21 -22.33
N SER A 56 1.71 -30.16 -21.59
CA SER A 56 1.67 -29.77 -20.17
C SER A 56 1.48 -28.27 -20.04
N ILE A 57 0.49 -27.84 -19.26
CA ILE A 57 0.25 -26.42 -19.02
C ILE A 57 1.39 -25.86 -18.15
N ILE A 58 2.10 -24.86 -18.69
CA ILE A 58 3.20 -24.14 -18.02
C ILE A 58 2.81 -22.74 -17.58
N PHE A 59 1.67 -22.24 -18.05
CA PHE A 59 1.08 -20.97 -17.62
C PHE A 59 -0.41 -20.96 -17.85
N SER A 60 -1.16 -20.35 -16.94
CA SER A 60 -2.57 -20.04 -17.10
C SER A 60 -2.85 -18.70 -16.42
N GLY A 61 -3.60 -17.81 -17.10
CA GLY A 61 -3.90 -16.50 -16.58
C GLY A 61 -5.06 -15.82 -17.31
N LEU A 62 -5.59 -14.79 -16.66
CA LEU A 62 -6.68 -13.96 -17.17
C LEU A 62 -6.50 -12.52 -16.72
N VAL A 63 -7.20 -11.59 -17.35
CA VAL A 63 -7.36 -10.22 -16.84
C VAL A 63 -8.68 -10.19 -16.04
N PRO A 64 -8.61 -9.98 -14.71
CA PRO A 64 -9.80 -10.00 -13.86
C PRO A 64 -10.69 -8.77 -14.11
N ASN A 65 -11.96 -8.87 -13.72
CA ASN A 65 -12.92 -7.76 -13.74
C ASN A 65 -13.33 -7.40 -12.31
N PRO A 66 -13.29 -6.11 -11.93
CA PRO A 66 -12.24 -5.10 -12.07
C PRO A 66 -11.09 -5.32 -11.08
N PRO A 67 -9.96 -4.65 -11.21
CA PRO A 67 -9.52 -3.65 -12.18
C PRO A 67 -8.88 -4.32 -13.41
N GLY A 68 -9.35 -4.03 -14.57
CA GLY A 68 -9.10 -4.80 -15.75
C GLY A 68 -8.25 -4.19 -16.85
N ASP A 69 -7.07 -3.60 -16.58
CA ASP A 69 -6.28 -3.01 -17.67
C ASP A 69 -5.24 -3.98 -18.25
N THR A 70 -4.21 -4.26 -17.48
CA THR A 70 -3.08 -5.06 -17.94
C THR A 70 -2.56 -5.92 -16.80
N GLN A 71 -2.33 -7.18 -17.08
CA GLN A 71 -1.68 -8.10 -16.16
C GLN A 71 -0.36 -8.57 -16.77
N SER A 72 0.65 -8.74 -15.95
CA SER A 72 1.89 -9.36 -16.34
C SER A 72 2.26 -10.48 -15.37
N SER A 73 2.83 -11.54 -15.90
CA SER A 73 3.26 -12.68 -15.10
C SER A 73 4.54 -13.27 -15.65
N PRO A 74 5.46 -13.73 -14.80
CA PRO A 74 6.66 -14.42 -15.24
C PRO A 74 6.30 -15.79 -15.82
N LEU A 75 7.07 -16.18 -16.83
CA LEU A 75 7.02 -17.50 -17.48
C LEU A 75 8.44 -18.05 -17.59
N SER A 76 8.71 -19.17 -16.91
CA SER A 76 9.95 -19.90 -17.05
C SER A 76 9.80 -21.07 -18.03
N ILE A 77 10.74 -21.22 -18.95
CA ILE A 77 10.72 -22.31 -19.94
C ILE A 77 11.52 -23.53 -19.48
N THR A 78 12.50 -23.39 -18.58
CA THR A 78 13.32 -24.53 -18.11
C THR A 78 13.63 -24.53 -16.63
N GLU A 79 14.28 -23.50 -16.12
CA GLU A 79 14.61 -23.36 -14.70
C GLU A 79 13.80 -22.18 -14.13
N GLY A 80 13.56 -22.18 -12.84
CA GLY A 80 12.77 -21.11 -12.21
C GLY A 80 13.32 -19.72 -12.55
N CYS A 81 12.45 -18.78 -12.90
CA CYS A 81 12.85 -17.41 -13.14
C CYS A 81 13.48 -16.80 -11.88
N PRO A 82 14.45 -15.89 -12.03
CA PRO A 82 14.97 -15.14 -10.91
C PRO A 82 13.84 -14.43 -10.17
N ILE A 83 13.72 -14.72 -8.90
CA ILE A 83 12.81 -14.02 -7.97
C ILE A 83 13.72 -13.17 -7.08
N PRO A 84 13.91 -11.89 -7.39
CA PRO A 84 14.72 -11.01 -6.56
C PRO A 84 14.01 -10.74 -5.23
N GLY A 85 14.78 -10.64 -4.18
CA GLY A 85 14.28 -10.32 -2.86
C GLY A 85 15.30 -10.60 -1.78
N CYS A 86 15.02 -10.16 -0.56
CA CYS A 86 15.90 -10.41 0.56
C CYS A 86 15.91 -11.92 0.92
N MET A 87 17.08 -12.56 0.82
CA MET A 87 17.28 -13.98 1.14
C MET A 87 17.73 -14.21 2.59
N ASN A 88 17.88 -13.18 3.41
CA ASN A 88 18.27 -13.32 4.79
C ASN A 88 17.05 -13.58 5.70
N PRO A 89 16.89 -14.77 6.31
CA PRO A 89 15.74 -15.08 7.17
C PRO A 89 15.62 -14.21 8.42
N ALA A 90 16.69 -13.50 8.80
CA ALA A 90 16.66 -12.55 9.91
C ALA A 90 16.31 -11.13 9.49
N ALA A 91 16.05 -10.88 8.23
CA ALA A 91 15.63 -9.58 7.73
C ALA A 91 14.11 -9.40 7.85
N PHE A 92 13.69 -8.16 8.10
CA PHE A 92 12.28 -7.81 8.23
C PHE A 92 11.48 -8.07 6.93
N ASN A 93 12.13 -7.86 5.78
CA ASN A 93 11.55 -8.08 4.46
C ASN A 93 12.05 -9.37 3.79
N TYR A 94 12.34 -10.40 4.60
CA TYR A 94 12.69 -11.72 4.08
C TYR A 94 11.62 -12.25 3.13
N ASN A 95 12.05 -12.64 1.94
CA ASN A 95 11.19 -13.31 0.96
C ASN A 95 11.60 -14.78 0.82
N PRO A 96 10.85 -15.75 1.36
CA PRO A 96 11.20 -17.18 1.29
C PRO A 96 11.18 -17.74 -0.14
N GLU A 97 10.54 -17.04 -1.09
CA GLU A 97 10.50 -17.45 -2.50
C GLU A 97 11.66 -16.85 -3.31
N ALA A 98 12.41 -15.88 -2.76
CA ALA A 98 13.53 -15.29 -3.44
C ALA A 98 14.64 -16.33 -3.67
N ASN A 99 15.17 -16.37 -4.90
CA ASN A 99 16.30 -17.19 -5.30
C ASN A 99 17.49 -16.34 -5.79
N VAL A 100 17.32 -15.01 -5.80
CA VAL A 100 18.37 -14.02 -6.08
C VAL A 100 18.28 -12.93 -5.03
N ASP A 101 19.37 -12.66 -4.32
CA ASP A 101 19.44 -11.57 -3.36
C ASP A 101 19.47 -10.23 -4.12
N ASP A 102 18.48 -9.37 -3.85
CA ASP A 102 18.37 -8.03 -4.43
C ASP A 102 19.21 -6.96 -3.70
N GLY A 103 19.90 -7.35 -2.64
CA GLY A 103 20.73 -6.47 -1.81
C GLY A 103 19.96 -5.50 -0.92
N ASN A 104 18.63 -5.59 -0.85
CA ASN A 104 17.76 -4.67 -0.12
C ASN A 104 17.27 -5.25 1.22
N CYS A 105 18.02 -6.18 1.81
CA CYS A 105 17.64 -6.73 3.12
C CYS A 105 17.59 -5.64 4.19
N MET A 106 16.40 -5.43 4.74
CA MET A 106 16.22 -4.56 5.90
C MET A 106 16.65 -5.31 7.15
N ARG A 107 17.78 -4.91 7.72
CA ARG A 107 18.25 -5.51 8.98
C ARG A 107 17.30 -5.11 10.11
N GLN A 108 16.95 -6.06 10.94
CA GLN A 108 16.53 -5.74 12.30
C GLN A 108 17.69 -4.97 12.94
N SER A 109 17.44 -3.75 13.39
CA SER A 109 18.48 -2.97 14.08
C SER A 109 18.81 -3.69 15.39
N ASP A 110 20.11 -3.80 15.71
CA ASP A 110 20.54 -4.32 16.99
C ASP A 110 19.88 -3.46 18.10
N ASN A 111 19.22 -4.09 19.06
CA ASN A 111 18.51 -3.49 20.19
C ASN A 111 17.16 -2.80 19.89
N VAL A 112 16.55 -3.04 18.72
CA VAL A 112 15.16 -2.64 18.45
C VAL A 112 14.38 -3.88 18.01
N SER A 113 13.22 -4.11 18.63
CA SER A 113 12.29 -5.18 18.28
C SER A 113 10.95 -4.58 17.86
N LEU A 114 10.37 -5.09 16.78
CA LEU A 114 8.99 -4.78 16.44
C LEU A 114 8.06 -5.52 17.42
N PHE A 115 7.30 -4.80 18.21
CA PHE A 115 6.31 -5.39 19.12
C PHE A 115 4.99 -5.66 18.42
N SER A 116 4.49 -4.68 17.67
CA SER A 116 3.26 -4.82 16.90
C SER A 116 3.23 -3.83 15.74
N SER A 117 2.25 -3.98 14.88
CA SER A 117 1.90 -3.00 13.87
C SER A 117 0.39 -2.80 13.84
N TRP A 118 -0.04 -1.57 13.57
CA TRP A 118 -1.44 -1.24 13.34
C TRP A 118 -1.61 -0.70 11.91
N THR A 119 -2.70 -1.08 11.26
CA THR A 119 -3.05 -0.60 9.92
C THR A 119 -4.55 -0.66 9.71
N ASP A 120 -5.05 0.25 8.87
CA ASP A 120 -6.40 0.21 8.31
C ASP A 120 -6.31 0.10 6.78
N ASN A 121 -6.68 -1.06 6.26
CA ASN A 121 -6.64 -1.37 4.83
C ASN A 121 -7.84 -0.78 4.05
N THR A 122 -8.75 -0.08 4.72
CA THR A 122 -9.89 0.60 4.08
C THR A 122 -9.58 2.03 3.67
N LEU A 123 -8.44 2.57 4.10
CA LEU A 123 -8.03 3.93 3.80
C LEU A 123 -7.70 4.11 2.31
N PRO A 124 -8.11 5.24 1.71
CA PRO A 124 -7.68 5.61 0.37
C PRO A 124 -6.15 5.65 0.25
N ILE A 125 -5.63 5.12 -0.85
CA ILE A 125 -4.19 5.14 -1.14
C ILE A 125 -3.88 6.39 -1.96
N THR A 126 -2.85 7.14 -1.59
CA THR A 126 -2.38 8.32 -2.34
C THR A 126 -1.60 7.91 -3.59
N GLY A 127 -1.36 8.86 -4.48
CA GLY A 127 -0.47 8.69 -5.64
C GLY A 127 0.99 8.34 -5.27
N PHE A 128 1.38 8.46 -4.00
CA PHE A 128 2.68 8.04 -3.46
C PHE A 128 2.66 6.66 -2.83
N ASN A 129 1.60 5.90 -3.05
CA ASN A 129 1.43 4.52 -2.58
C ASN A 129 1.40 4.36 -1.06
N GLY A 130 0.90 5.36 -0.33
CA GLY A 130 0.74 5.36 1.12
C GLY A 130 -0.62 5.90 1.55
N SER A 131 -1.07 5.52 2.74
CA SER A 131 -2.32 6.00 3.34
C SER A 131 -2.09 6.73 4.67
N PHE A 132 -0.88 6.64 5.22
CA PHE A 132 -0.48 7.24 6.46
C PHE A 132 0.57 8.32 6.24
N ASN A 133 0.66 9.24 7.17
CA ASN A 133 1.65 10.32 7.16
C ASN A 133 2.24 10.52 8.56
N ASP A 134 2.15 11.68 9.16
CA ASP A 134 2.82 12.00 10.40
C ASP A 134 2.37 11.17 11.61
N VAL A 135 3.23 11.09 12.64
CA VAL A 135 2.95 10.40 13.91
C VAL A 135 3.51 11.18 15.09
N GLU A 136 2.68 11.37 16.11
CA GLU A 136 3.05 11.96 17.40
C GLU A 136 2.82 10.98 18.55
N GLY A 137 3.64 11.09 19.61
CA GLY A 137 3.52 10.30 20.83
C GLY A 137 2.89 11.09 21.97
N LEU A 138 1.97 10.49 22.73
CA LEU A 138 1.32 11.13 23.88
C LEU A 138 1.30 10.19 25.08
N LEU A 139 1.73 10.71 26.24
CA LEU A 139 1.46 10.08 27.54
C LEU A 139 0.33 10.83 28.24
N MET A 140 -0.83 10.18 28.42
CA MET A 140 -2.00 10.77 29.04
C MET A 140 -2.67 9.78 29.98
N ASN A 141 -3.01 10.22 31.21
CA ASN A 141 -3.67 9.42 32.24
C ASN A 141 -2.98 8.07 32.52
N GLY A 142 -1.63 8.03 32.42
CA GLY A 142 -0.82 6.84 32.65
C GLY A 142 -0.87 5.82 31.50
N ARG A 143 -1.36 6.21 30.33
CA ARG A 143 -1.39 5.42 29.09
C ARG A 143 -0.59 6.09 28.00
N GLU A 144 0.00 5.28 27.14
CA GLU A 144 0.75 5.73 25.98
C GLU A 144 -0.11 5.63 24.72
N TYR A 145 -0.07 6.67 23.90
CA TYR A 145 -0.83 6.76 22.67
C TYR A 145 0.09 7.12 21.50
N ALA A 146 -0.16 6.52 20.35
CA ALA A 146 0.33 6.98 19.06
C ALA A 146 -0.81 7.71 18.33
N ILE A 147 -0.55 8.94 17.90
CA ILE A 147 -1.47 9.77 17.13
C ILE A 147 -0.98 9.74 15.71
N ILE A 148 -1.75 9.13 14.81
CA ILE A 148 -1.31 8.82 13.44
C ILE A 148 -2.20 9.56 12.45
N GLY A 149 -1.57 10.30 11.54
CA GLY A 149 -2.22 10.91 10.40
C GLY A 149 -2.52 9.92 9.29
N SER A 150 -3.69 10.06 8.69
CA SER A 150 -4.07 9.30 7.51
C SER A 150 -4.71 10.17 6.42
N THR A 151 -4.96 9.56 5.29
CA THR A 151 -5.70 10.20 4.18
C THR A 151 -7.10 10.68 4.57
N LEU A 152 -7.71 10.14 5.63
CA LEU A 152 -9.05 10.52 6.08
C LEU A 152 -9.08 11.38 7.34
N GLY A 153 -8.04 11.35 8.16
CA GLY A 153 -8.05 12.07 9.44
C GLY A 153 -6.96 11.58 10.39
N THR A 154 -7.25 11.66 11.67
CA THR A 154 -6.34 11.35 12.77
C THR A 154 -6.83 10.12 13.54
N HIS A 155 -5.98 9.13 13.67
CA HIS A 155 -6.19 7.92 14.47
C HIS A 155 -5.46 8.04 15.79
N ILE A 156 -6.12 7.70 16.90
CA ILE A 156 -5.51 7.64 18.23
C ILE A 156 -5.47 6.18 18.65
N ILE A 157 -4.26 5.65 18.74
CA ILE A 157 -3.99 4.25 19.05
C ILE A 157 -3.44 4.16 20.48
N ASP A 158 -4.10 3.43 21.36
CA ASP A 158 -3.55 3.07 22.67
C ASP A 158 -2.45 2.02 22.47
N VAL A 159 -1.21 2.37 22.77
CA VAL A 159 -0.02 1.53 22.67
C VAL A 159 0.55 1.17 24.03
N SER A 160 -0.21 1.34 25.11
CA SER A 160 0.20 1.01 26.48
C SER A 160 0.53 -0.48 26.67
N GLN A 161 0.02 -1.33 25.78
CA GLN A 161 0.45 -2.72 25.63
C GLN A 161 1.18 -2.83 24.29
N PRO A 162 2.53 -2.83 24.28
CA PRO A 162 3.29 -2.71 23.04
C PRO A 162 3.00 -3.81 22.00
N GLU A 163 2.57 -5.00 22.44
CA GLU A 163 2.25 -6.13 21.57
C GLU A 163 0.88 -6.03 20.91
N SER A 164 0.05 -5.04 21.30
CA SER A 164 -1.32 -4.92 20.77
C SER A 164 -1.81 -3.48 20.80
N GLY A 165 -1.48 -2.71 19.76
CA GLY A 165 -2.05 -1.37 19.57
C GLY A 165 -3.56 -1.44 19.27
N VAL A 166 -4.37 -0.65 19.99
CA VAL A 166 -5.82 -0.61 19.83
C VAL A 166 -6.25 0.81 19.48
N GLU A 167 -6.93 0.97 18.35
CA GLU A 167 -7.54 2.25 18.00
C GLU A 167 -8.66 2.58 19.00
N VAL A 168 -8.54 3.72 19.67
CA VAL A 168 -9.53 4.21 20.64
C VAL A 168 -10.38 5.34 20.09
N HIS A 169 -9.83 6.14 19.15
CA HIS A 169 -10.56 7.21 18.47
C HIS A 169 -10.10 7.37 17.03
N PHE A 170 -11.06 7.72 16.18
CA PHE A 170 -10.83 8.31 14.86
C PHE A 170 -11.45 9.71 14.83
N LEU A 171 -10.64 10.71 14.46
CA LEU A 171 -11.05 12.11 14.32
C LEU A 171 -11.01 12.47 12.84
N PRO A 172 -12.16 12.67 12.19
CA PRO A 172 -12.18 13.03 10.78
C PRO A 172 -11.39 14.30 10.51
N GLY A 173 -10.57 14.29 9.47
CA GLY A 173 -9.92 15.50 8.99
C GLY A 173 -10.94 16.47 8.37
N ALA A 174 -10.65 17.76 8.37
CA ALA A 174 -11.47 18.75 7.69
C ALA A 174 -11.59 18.46 6.18
N ASP A 175 -10.56 17.84 5.61
CA ASP A 175 -10.56 17.25 4.26
C ASP A 175 -10.03 15.81 4.32
N GLY A 176 -10.41 14.99 3.34
CA GLY A 176 -10.00 13.59 3.29
C GLY A 176 -10.13 12.98 1.90
N GLY A 177 -9.32 11.97 1.63
CA GLY A 177 -9.31 11.25 0.35
C GLY A 177 -7.91 10.97 -0.16
N SER A 178 -7.79 10.28 -1.30
CA SER A 178 -6.51 9.89 -1.90
C SER A 178 -5.59 11.05 -2.30
N PHE A 179 -6.10 12.28 -2.33
CA PHE A 179 -5.32 13.49 -2.60
C PHE A 179 -4.66 14.06 -1.34
N VAL A 180 -5.08 13.64 -0.13
CA VAL A 180 -4.46 14.08 1.13
C VAL A 180 -3.21 13.26 1.38
N THR A 181 -2.06 13.89 1.18
CA THR A 181 -0.74 13.25 1.28
C THR A 181 0.03 13.65 2.52
N HIS A 182 -0.38 14.72 3.19
CA HIS A 182 0.33 15.25 4.34
C HIS A 182 -0.61 15.84 5.39
N ARG A 183 -0.44 15.40 6.63
CA ARG A 183 -0.95 16.02 7.85
C ARG A 183 0.22 16.19 8.79
N ASP A 184 0.14 17.20 9.64
CA ASP A 184 1.15 17.47 10.65
C ASP A 184 0.48 17.76 11.99
N TYR A 185 1.15 17.38 13.06
CA TYR A 185 0.62 17.43 14.41
C TYR A 185 1.58 18.12 15.35
N HIS A 186 1.02 18.77 16.36
CA HIS A 186 1.74 19.21 17.54
C HIS A 186 0.89 19.02 18.79
N ILE A 187 1.53 18.56 19.87
CA ILE A 187 0.88 18.36 21.16
C ILE A 187 1.43 19.36 22.15
N ASP A 188 0.57 20.18 22.73
CA ASP A 188 0.86 21.01 23.91
C ASP A 188 0.00 20.57 25.08
N GLY A 189 0.62 19.93 26.07
CA GLY A 189 -0.06 19.39 27.25
C GLY A 189 -1.10 18.32 26.89
N HIS A 190 -2.36 18.69 26.88
CA HIS A 190 -3.48 17.81 26.50
C HIS A 190 -4.17 18.23 25.21
N LEU A 191 -3.67 19.23 24.55
CA LEU A 191 -4.21 19.76 23.31
C LEU A 191 -3.44 19.20 22.11
N LEU A 192 -4.18 18.66 21.14
CA LEU A 192 -3.65 18.25 19.85
C LEU A 192 -4.02 19.32 18.81
N PHE A 193 -3.00 19.85 18.17
CA PHE A 193 -3.12 20.73 17.00
C PHE A 193 -2.88 19.89 15.75
N ALA A 194 -3.77 19.98 14.77
CA ALA A 194 -3.68 19.24 13.53
C ALA A 194 -3.89 20.17 12.34
N VAL A 195 -3.03 20.05 11.34
CA VAL A 195 -3.13 20.77 10.06
C VAL A 195 -3.04 19.80 8.90
N CYS A 196 -3.41 20.26 7.72
CA CYS A 196 -3.30 19.50 6.48
C CYS A 196 -2.85 20.42 5.34
N ASP A 197 -1.99 19.88 4.50
CA ASP A 197 -1.37 20.60 3.38
C ASP A 197 -2.28 20.67 2.14
N GLN A 198 -3.28 19.81 2.04
CA GLN A 198 -4.13 19.66 0.87
C GLN A 198 -5.58 20.03 1.13
N GLY A 199 -6.28 20.36 0.04
CA GLY A 199 -7.71 20.61 0.04
C GLY A 199 -8.11 21.97 0.58
N SER A 200 -9.33 22.04 1.10
CA SER A 200 -9.88 23.21 1.81
C SER A 200 -9.80 22.99 3.31
N SER A 201 -8.66 22.59 3.77
CA SER A 201 -8.38 22.15 5.12
C SER A 201 -8.56 23.24 6.15
N SER A 202 -8.50 22.89 7.42
CA SER A 202 -8.57 23.83 8.54
C SER A 202 -7.50 23.52 9.57
N LEU A 203 -7.27 24.44 10.49
CA LEU A 203 -6.65 24.14 11.77
C LEU A 203 -7.70 23.43 12.63
N GLN A 204 -7.39 22.24 13.11
CA GLN A 204 -8.20 21.50 14.08
C GLN A 204 -7.47 21.46 15.43
N ILE A 205 -8.20 21.69 16.52
CA ILE A 205 -7.67 21.60 17.90
C ILE A 205 -8.59 20.70 18.71
N PHE A 206 -8.00 19.66 19.30
CA PHE A 206 -8.73 18.66 20.08
C PHE A 206 -8.22 18.62 21.52
N ASP A 207 -9.15 18.48 22.47
CA ASP A 207 -8.84 18.21 23.87
C ASP A 207 -8.80 16.69 24.10
N LEU A 208 -7.63 16.18 24.44
CA LEU A 208 -7.33 14.77 24.69
C LEU A 208 -7.32 14.42 26.18
N SER A 209 -7.66 15.35 27.09
CA SER A 209 -7.54 15.17 28.54
C SER A 209 -8.32 13.99 29.10
N ASN A 210 -9.38 13.55 28.43
CA ASN A 210 -10.24 12.44 28.85
C ASN A 210 -9.89 11.08 28.21
N LEU A 211 -8.79 10.97 27.47
CA LEU A 211 -8.39 9.68 26.89
C LEU A 211 -8.27 8.56 27.94
N PRO A 212 -8.70 7.34 27.63
CA PRO A 212 -9.29 6.84 26.36
C PRO A 212 -10.79 7.14 26.18
N GLY A 213 -11.37 7.99 27.04
CA GLY A 213 -12.75 8.46 26.93
C GLY A 213 -12.94 9.46 25.79
N GLN A 214 -13.91 10.35 25.95
CA GLN A 214 -14.30 11.26 24.88
C GLN A 214 -13.20 12.27 24.52
N VAL A 215 -12.95 12.46 23.23
CA VAL A 215 -12.18 13.58 22.67
C VAL A 215 -13.14 14.71 22.32
N THR A 216 -12.77 15.95 22.65
CA THR A 216 -13.59 17.14 22.37
C THR A 216 -12.92 18.00 21.31
N THR A 217 -13.61 18.32 20.22
CA THR A 217 -13.15 19.32 19.26
C THR A 217 -13.36 20.72 19.83
N LEU A 218 -12.28 21.44 20.06
CA LEU A 218 -12.29 22.81 20.57
C LEU A 218 -12.34 23.83 19.44
N TYR A 219 -11.70 23.52 18.32
CA TYR A 219 -11.62 24.39 17.16
C TYR A 219 -11.54 23.56 15.89
N ASP A 220 -12.26 23.96 14.86
CA ASP A 220 -12.17 23.41 13.51
C ASP A 220 -12.61 24.52 12.53
N SER A 221 -11.64 25.27 12.01
CA SER A 221 -11.92 26.40 11.15
C SER A 221 -10.72 26.76 10.29
N ASN A 222 -11.00 27.29 9.12
CA ASN A 222 -10.01 27.86 8.20
C ASN A 222 -9.82 29.39 8.36
N GLU A 223 -10.29 29.96 9.45
CA GLU A 223 -10.18 31.40 9.73
C GLU A 223 -8.73 31.88 9.75
N PHE A 224 -7.82 31.09 10.34
CA PHE A 224 -6.40 31.47 10.46
C PHE A 224 -5.55 30.93 9.32
N CYS A 225 -5.87 29.76 8.79
CA CYS A 225 -5.19 29.19 7.63
C CYS A 225 -6.11 28.23 6.89
N ILE A 226 -5.96 28.15 5.57
CA ILE A 226 -6.70 27.17 4.75
C ILE A 226 -5.92 25.88 4.65
N THR A 227 -4.59 25.98 4.46
CA THR A 227 -3.68 24.83 4.45
C THR A 227 -2.41 25.20 5.16
N ALA A 228 -1.80 24.22 5.80
CA ALA A 228 -0.47 24.36 6.41
C ALA A 228 0.27 23.04 6.31
N HIS A 229 1.58 23.13 6.02
CA HIS A 229 2.45 21.96 5.92
C HIS A 229 2.88 21.48 7.30
N ASN A 230 3.18 22.42 8.20
CA ASN A 230 3.59 22.13 9.57
C ASN A 230 2.86 23.01 10.57
N VAL A 231 2.71 22.53 11.80
CA VAL A 231 2.20 23.27 12.95
C VAL A 231 3.19 23.15 14.10
N PHE A 232 3.44 24.26 14.76
CA PHE A 232 4.23 24.33 15.99
C PHE A 232 3.60 25.30 16.95
N VAL A 233 3.57 24.98 18.24
CA VAL A 233 3.03 25.80 19.32
C VAL A 233 4.11 26.00 20.36
N ASP A 234 4.36 27.29 20.76
CA ASP A 234 5.33 27.70 21.79
C ASP A 234 4.67 27.80 23.18
#